data_5a3ed9dab04f3394418facc7dfc139dc
#
_entry.id   5a3ed9dab04f3394418facc7dfc139dc
#
_cell.length_a   1.000
_cell.length_b   1.000
_cell.length_c   1.000
_cell.angle_alpha   90.00
_cell.angle_beta   90.00
_cell.angle_gamma   90.00
#
_symmetry.space_group_name_H-M   'P 1'
#
loop_
_entity.id
_entity.type
_entity.pdbx_description
1 polymer ?
#
loop_
_entity_poly.entity_id
_entity_poly.type
_entity_poly.pdbx_seq_one_letter_code
_entity_poly.pdbx_strand_id
1 'polypeptide(L)'
;MAQKAQHAILRFAKHKAGPAGALEAHHERTKEKYASNPDIDMSKSKYNFHIIQPTQKYRKEIDNRIKAAGCRTRKDSTMFVDTIITASPEFFKSKDKKEVQTYFTEAVAFMEQKIGRDNIFSAVVHMDEKTPHLHLCFTPITEDGRLSAKEILGNRAQLSKWQDEFHAHMKKQFPILKRSESALVTKRKHIPTWLFKQSITLTQQQKSIEKALSEITVMNAGKKREEILAMVVPYFFRLESHLGQMKKYQATIDYLTQENAGLKEKVKDDGSIKKQLEIAKLKQENEQLRRFVESIPPELRRDLQQRRQDHTKNHQR
;
A
#
# COMPACT_ATOMS: atom_id res chain seq x y z
N MET A 1 15.35 20.96 -9.36
CA MET A 1 14.80 19.58 -9.21
C MET A 1 13.28 19.64 -9.28
N ALA A 2 12.63 18.83 -10.13
CA ALA A 2 11.19 18.83 -10.22
C ALA A 2 10.58 18.35 -8.89
N GLN A 3 9.64 19.11 -8.35
CA GLN A 3 8.96 18.79 -7.11
C GLN A 3 8.13 17.50 -7.33
N LYS A 4 8.36 16.47 -6.50
CA LYS A 4 7.60 15.22 -6.57
C LYS A 4 6.12 15.50 -6.35
N ALA A 5 5.28 14.90 -7.18
CA ALA A 5 3.83 15.04 -7.06
C ALA A 5 3.33 14.51 -5.70
N GLN A 6 2.51 15.29 -5.02
CA GLN A 6 1.94 14.97 -3.71
C GLN A 6 0.50 14.48 -3.90
N HIS A 7 0.22 13.27 -3.48
CA HIS A 7 -1.07 12.62 -3.73
C HIS A 7 -1.83 12.36 -2.44
N ALA A 8 -3.15 12.64 -2.45
CA ALA A 8 -4.06 12.15 -1.43
C ALA A 8 -4.35 10.65 -1.66
N ILE A 9 -4.38 9.87 -0.59
CA ILE A 9 -4.51 8.40 -0.65
C ILE A 9 -5.64 7.95 0.27
N LEU A 10 -6.59 7.20 -0.29
CA LEU A 10 -7.72 6.58 0.42
C LEU A 10 -7.79 5.11 0.00
N ARG A 11 -7.78 4.17 0.94
CA ARG A 11 -7.84 2.73 0.66
C ARG A 11 -8.75 2.03 1.63
N PHE A 12 -9.51 1.04 1.16
CA PHE A 12 -10.44 0.25 1.94
C PHE A 12 -10.01 -1.21 2.02
N ALA A 13 -10.04 -1.77 3.22
CA ALA A 13 -9.87 -3.20 3.48
C ALA A 13 -11.13 -3.74 4.16
N LYS A 14 -11.77 -4.75 3.52
CA LYS A 14 -13.00 -5.40 4.02
C LYS A 14 -12.63 -6.54 4.95
N HIS A 15 -13.24 -6.59 6.12
CA HIS A 15 -12.95 -7.61 7.13
C HIS A 15 -14.20 -8.35 7.59
N LYS A 16 -14.02 -9.65 7.86
CA LYS A 16 -14.95 -10.45 8.65
C LYS A 16 -14.71 -10.18 10.14
N ALA A 17 -15.48 -10.81 11.00
CA ALA A 17 -15.37 -10.61 12.45
C ALA A 17 -14.02 -11.02 13.08
N GLY A 18 -13.39 -12.08 12.57
CA GLY A 18 -12.17 -12.66 13.16
C GLY A 18 -10.98 -11.69 13.32
N PRO A 19 -10.65 -10.86 12.31
CA PRO A 19 -9.52 -9.94 12.38
C PRO A 19 -9.68 -8.74 13.34
N ALA A 20 -10.86 -8.48 13.89
CA ALA A 20 -11.14 -7.26 14.68
C ALA A 20 -10.16 -7.06 15.84
N GLY A 21 -9.88 -8.08 16.66
CA GLY A 21 -8.95 -7.95 17.79
C GLY A 21 -7.49 -7.76 17.38
N ALA A 22 -7.05 -8.35 16.27
CA ALA A 22 -5.69 -8.16 15.77
C ALA A 22 -5.49 -6.74 15.20
N LEU A 23 -6.50 -6.19 14.51
CA LEU A 23 -6.50 -4.83 14.01
C LEU A 23 -6.59 -3.81 15.15
N GLU A 24 -7.47 -4.03 16.13
CA GLU A 24 -7.53 -3.23 17.36
C GLU A 24 -6.15 -3.16 18.03
N ALA A 25 -5.49 -4.30 18.22
CA ALA A 25 -4.17 -4.32 18.83
C ALA A 25 -3.11 -3.55 18.03
N HIS A 26 -3.23 -3.51 16.70
CA HIS A 26 -2.38 -2.69 15.84
C HIS A 26 -2.73 -1.20 15.95
N HIS A 27 -3.99 -0.85 15.88
CA HIS A 27 -4.45 0.54 15.90
C HIS A 27 -4.19 1.20 17.26
N GLU A 28 -4.50 0.50 18.34
CA GLU A 28 -4.36 0.99 19.71
C GLU A 28 -2.96 0.78 20.31
N ARG A 29 -2.01 0.24 19.52
CA ARG A 29 -0.64 -0.03 19.97
C ARG A 29 -0.55 -0.82 21.29
N THR A 30 -1.38 -1.85 21.45
CA THR A 30 -1.45 -2.64 22.70
C THR A 30 -0.39 -3.73 22.82
N LYS A 31 0.45 -3.94 21.79
CA LYS A 31 1.54 -4.91 21.79
C LYS A 31 2.88 -4.22 22.02
N GLU A 32 3.79 -4.88 22.73
CA GLU A 32 5.16 -4.38 22.93
C GLU A 32 6.01 -4.43 21.65
N LYS A 33 5.74 -5.39 20.75
CA LYS A 33 6.48 -5.57 19.50
C LYS A 33 5.54 -5.94 18.35
N TYR A 34 5.82 -5.37 17.18
CA TYR A 34 5.10 -5.61 15.93
C TYR A 34 6.02 -6.25 14.91
N ALA A 35 6.24 -7.57 15.01
CA ALA A 35 7.15 -8.31 14.12
C ALA A 35 6.78 -8.19 12.63
N SER A 36 5.50 -8.04 12.32
CA SER A 36 5.00 -7.84 10.95
C SER A 36 5.20 -6.42 10.41
N ASN A 37 5.48 -5.44 11.29
CA ASN A 37 5.73 -4.05 10.90
C ASN A 37 6.87 -3.44 11.74
N PRO A 38 8.14 -3.71 11.37
CA PRO A 38 9.30 -3.21 12.10
C PRO A 38 9.51 -1.69 11.99
N ASP A 39 8.72 -1.01 11.15
CA ASP A 39 8.81 0.45 10.97
C ASP A 39 8.12 1.23 12.11
N ILE A 40 7.43 0.55 13.03
CA ILE A 40 6.78 1.18 14.17
C ILE A 40 7.83 1.58 15.20
N ASP A 41 7.92 2.87 15.48
CA ASP A 41 8.76 3.44 16.53
C ASP A 41 7.91 3.66 17.79
N MET A 42 7.93 2.66 18.70
CA MET A 42 7.16 2.68 19.94
C MET A 42 7.43 3.91 20.81
N SER A 43 8.63 4.51 20.73
CA SER A 43 8.94 5.75 21.46
C SER A 43 8.11 6.95 21.01
N LYS A 44 7.61 6.89 19.78
CA LYS A 44 6.76 7.92 19.16
C LYS A 44 5.27 7.62 19.26
N SER A 45 4.86 6.45 19.72
CA SER A 45 3.43 6.09 19.83
C SER A 45 2.65 7.05 20.73
N LYS A 46 3.30 7.75 21.65
CA LYS A 46 2.70 8.85 22.44
C LYS A 46 2.19 10.04 21.62
N TYR A 47 2.60 10.15 20.36
CA TYR A 47 2.14 11.19 19.43
C TYR A 47 0.95 10.74 18.56
N ASN A 48 0.58 9.46 18.64
CA ASN A 48 -0.64 8.97 18.02
C ASN A 48 -1.85 9.61 18.71
N PHE A 49 -2.89 9.87 17.95
CA PHE A 49 -4.09 10.50 18.51
C PHE A 49 -5.36 10.02 17.81
N HIS A 50 -6.46 10.05 18.56
CA HIS A 50 -7.77 9.74 18.03
C HIS A 50 -8.50 11.02 17.60
N ILE A 51 -9.20 10.94 16.47
CA ILE A 51 -10.23 11.89 16.06
C ILE A 51 -11.59 11.34 16.52
N ILE A 52 -11.77 10.02 16.41
CA ILE A 52 -12.91 9.28 16.94
C ILE A 52 -12.36 8.14 17.79
N GLN A 53 -12.58 8.24 19.10
CA GLN A 53 -12.17 7.19 20.03
C GLN A 53 -13.25 6.12 20.12
N PRO A 54 -12.91 4.82 20.03
CA PRO A 54 -13.86 3.74 20.31
C PRO A 54 -14.25 3.75 21.79
N THR A 55 -15.52 3.51 22.09
CA THR A 55 -16.03 3.46 23.47
C THR A 55 -15.83 2.09 24.09
N GLN A 56 -15.66 1.06 23.27
CA GLN A 56 -15.48 -0.33 23.65
C GLN A 56 -14.47 -1.00 22.71
N LYS A 57 -14.18 -2.29 22.96
CA LYS A 57 -13.38 -3.10 22.03
C LYS A 57 -14.05 -3.16 20.66
N TYR A 58 -13.26 -3.16 19.59
CA TYR A 58 -13.73 -3.12 18.21
C TYR A 58 -14.81 -4.18 17.93
N ARG A 59 -14.63 -5.39 18.45
CA ARG A 59 -15.63 -6.44 18.26
C ARG A 59 -16.99 -6.04 18.85
N LYS A 60 -17.02 -5.46 20.05
CA LYS A 60 -18.25 -4.98 20.66
C LYS A 60 -18.86 -3.79 19.93
N GLU A 61 -18.03 -2.85 19.46
CA GLU A 61 -18.49 -1.72 18.64
C GLU A 61 -19.24 -2.20 17.39
N ILE A 62 -18.68 -3.20 16.70
CA ILE A 62 -19.28 -3.80 15.50
C ILE A 62 -20.59 -4.52 15.85
N ASP A 63 -20.56 -5.42 16.84
CA ASP A 63 -21.72 -6.24 17.21
C ASP A 63 -22.89 -5.35 17.70
N ASN A 64 -22.62 -4.29 18.47
CA ASN A 64 -23.63 -3.36 18.95
C ASN A 64 -24.31 -2.59 17.81
N ARG A 65 -23.55 -2.09 16.83
CA ARG A 65 -24.10 -1.39 15.66
C ARG A 65 -24.96 -2.31 14.80
N ILE A 66 -24.49 -3.51 14.53
CA ILE A 66 -25.25 -4.52 13.78
C ILE A 66 -26.56 -4.87 14.49
N LYS A 67 -26.50 -5.06 15.80
CA LYS A 67 -27.68 -5.34 16.63
C LYS A 67 -28.66 -4.15 16.66
N ALA A 68 -28.16 -2.94 16.85
CA ALA A 68 -28.98 -1.73 16.87
C ALA A 68 -29.72 -1.49 15.54
N ALA A 69 -29.05 -1.77 14.42
CA ALA A 69 -29.63 -1.66 13.09
C ALA A 69 -30.48 -2.87 12.68
N GLY A 70 -30.56 -3.93 13.50
CA GLY A 70 -31.30 -5.15 13.16
C GLY A 70 -30.75 -5.92 11.97
N CYS A 71 -29.47 -5.73 11.64
CA CYS A 71 -28.85 -6.30 10.46
C CYS A 71 -28.76 -7.83 10.55
N ARG A 72 -29.13 -8.52 9.44
CA ARG A 72 -28.85 -9.94 9.29
C ARG A 72 -27.39 -10.16 8.87
N THR A 73 -26.71 -11.11 9.52
CA THR A 73 -25.32 -11.48 9.21
C THR A 73 -25.25 -12.90 8.68
N ARG A 74 -24.27 -13.14 7.79
CA ARG A 74 -23.90 -14.47 7.29
C ARG A 74 -22.44 -14.75 7.65
N LYS A 75 -21.98 -15.99 7.56
CA LYS A 75 -20.61 -16.39 7.86
C LYS A 75 -19.55 -15.66 7.00
N ASP A 76 -19.93 -15.22 5.81
CA ASP A 76 -19.07 -14.51 4.85
C ASP A 76 -19.28 -13.00 4.83
N SER A 77 -20.19 -12.46 5.66
CA SER A 77 -20.46 -11.01 5.72
C SER A 77 -19.22 -10.21 6.04
N THR A 78 -19.07 -9.08 5.33
CA THR A 78 -18.12 -8.04 5.73
C THR A 78 -18.70 -7.33 6.94
N MET A 79 -18.07 -7.52 8.10
CA MET A 79 -18.54 -6.98 9.37
C MET A 79 -18.09 -5.56 9.60
N PHE A 80 -16.89 -5.22 9.13
CA PHE A 80 -16.35 -3.88 9.19
C PHE A 80 -15.36 -3.62 8.05
N VAL A 81 -15.06 -2.36 7.86
CA VAL A 81 -14.07 -1.89 6.89
C VAL A 81 -13.02 -1.07 7.64
N ASP A 82 -11.74 -1.41 7.45
CA ASP A 82 -10.62 -0.57 7.82
C ASP A 82 -10.25 0.31 6.62
N THR A 83 -10.13 1.60 6.85
CA THR A 83 -9.83 2.60 5.83
C THR A 83 -8.51 3.27 6.17
N ILE A 84 -7.50 3.11 5.30
CA ILE A 84 -6.24 3.82 5.42
C ILE A 84 -6.32 5.12 4.64
N ILE A 85 -6.12 6.24 5.32
CA ILE A 85 -6.06 7.58 4.73
C ILE A 85 -4.70 8.21 5.02
N THR A 86 -4.03 8.67 3.97
CA THR A 86 -2.73 9.34 4.09
C THR A 86 -2.47 10.21 2.86
N ALA A 87 -1.29 10.80 2.79
CA ALA A 87 -0.78 11.47 1.59
C ALA A 87 0.65 11.00 1.29
N SER A 88 1.20 11.44 0.18
CA SER A 88 2.62 11.22 -0.14
C SER A 88 3.51 11.72 1.01
N PRO A 89 4.62 11.04 1.34
CA PRO A 89 5.51 11.44 2.45
C PRO A 89 6.00 12.87 2.33
N GLU A 90 6.19 13.36 1.11
CA GLU A 90 6.63 14.71 0.80
C GLU A 90 5.63 15.78 1.26
N PHE A 91 4.34 15.45 1.27
CA PHE A 91 3.29 16.35 1.75
C PHE A 91 3.46 16.67 3.24
N PHE A 92 3.71 15.64 4.05
CA PHE A 92 3.81 15.81 5.51
C PHE A 92 5.14 16.42 5.97
N LYS A 93 6.21 16.36 5.16
CA LYS A 93 7.53 16.92 5.52
C LYS A 93 7.52 18.41 5.78
N SER A 94 6.62 19.14 5.11
CA SER A 94 6.49 20.60 5.23
C SER A 94 5.36 21.04 6.15
N LYS A 95 4.71 20.10 6.86
CA LYS A 95 3.52 20.33 7.67
C LYS A 95 3.85 20.31 9.16
N ASP A 96 3.31 21.28 9.90
CA ASP A 96 3.34 21.28 11.35
C ASP A 96 2.26 20.32 11.92
N LYS A 97 2.27 20.15 13.24
CA LYS A 97 1.31 19.25 13.92
C LYS A 97 -0.14 19.66 13.71
N LYS A 98 -0.42 20.95 13.67
CA LYS A 98 -1.78 21.49 13.51
C LYS A 98 -2.28 21.25 12.09
N GLU A 99 -1.44 21.44 11.08
CA GLU A 99 -1.76 21.16 9.69
C GLU A 99 -1.98 19.65 9.44
N VAL A 100 -1.17 18.79 10.08
CA VAL A 100 -1.36 17.32 10.04
C VAL A 100 -2.69 16.94 10.68
N GLN A 101 -3.01 17.51 11.84
CA GLN A 101 -4.29 17.28 12.51
C GLN A 101 -5.46 17.74 11.64
N THR A 102 -5.38 18.94 11.06
CA THR A 102 -6.39 19.47 10.13
C THR A 102 -6.58 18.52 8.94
N TYR A 103 -5.50 18.01 8.34
CA TYR A 103 -5.60 17.06 7.23
C TYR A 103 -6.44 15.84 7.58
N PHE A 104 -6.19 15.23 8.73
CA PHE A 104 -6.91 14.03 9.13
C PHE A 104 -8.34 14.33 9.63
N THR A 105 -8.57 15.48 10.23
CA THR A 105 -9.92 15.92 10.60
C THR A 105 -10.80 16.13 9.37
N GLU A 106 -10.29 16.80 8.33
CA GLU A 106 -10.99 16.95 7.05
C GLU A 106 -11.24 15.60 6.36
N ALA A 107 -10.28 14.68 6.46
CA ALA A 107 -10.45 13.33 5.91
C ALA A 107 -11.56 12.55 6.64
N VAL A 108 -11.67 12.69 7.97
CA VAL A 108 -12.76 12.10 8.75
C VAL A 108 -14.10 12.75 8.39
N ALA A 109 -14.16 14.08 8.27
CA ALA A 109 -15.37 14.80 7.86
C ALA A 109 -15.88 14.33 6.49
N PHE A 110 -14.98 14.10 5.51
CA PHE A 110 -15.35 13.47 4.24
C PHE A 110 -15.98 12.09 4.44
N MET A 111 -15.39 11.24 5.28
CA MET A 111 -15.92 9.91 5.55
C MET A 111 -17.27 9.96 6.27
N GLU A 112 -17.44 10.83 7.26
CA GLU A 112 -18.72 11.04 7.95
C GLU A 112 -19.83 11.45 6.98
N GLN A 113 -19.54 12.35 6.04
CA GLN A 113 -20.48 12.77 5.00
C GLN A 113 -20.90 11.62 4.09
N LYS A 114 -19.99 10.69 3.81
CA LYS A 114 -20.19 9.60 2.84
C LYS A 114 -20.85 8.35 3.40
N ILE A 115 -20.56 8.01 4.65
CA ILE A 115 -20.98 6.74 5.27
C ILE A 115 -21.82 6.93 6.55
N GLY A 116 -22.01 8.16 7.00
CA GLY A 116 -22.67 8.48 8.26
C GLY A 116 -21.77 8.34 9.48
N ARG A 117 -21.86 9.30 10.38
CA ARG A 117 -21.04 9.34 11.62
C ARG A 117 -21.25 8.09 12.50
N ASP A 118 -22.48 7.61 12.61
CA ASP A 118 -22.86 6.51 13.49
C ASP A 118 -22.25 5.16 13.05
N ASN A 119 -21.94 5.03 11.80
CA ASN A 119 -21.26 3.86 11.26
C ASN A 119 -19.77 3.78 11.66
N ILE A 120 -19.13 4.93 11.95
CA ILE A 120 -17.71 5.01 12.30
C ILE A 120 -17.54 4.77 13.80
N PHE A 121 -16.67 3.82 14.17
CA PHE A 121 -16.41 3.52 15.58
C PHE A 121 -14.99 3.84 16.04
N SER A 122 -14.05 4.02 15.13
CA SER A 122 -12.68 4.42 15.45
C SER A 122 -12.07 5.21 14.31
N ALA A 123 -11.30 6.24 14.64
CA ALA A 123 -10.46 6.98 13.73
C ALA A 123 -9.18 7.41 14.47
N VAL A 124 -8.10 6.66 14.31
CA VAL A 124 -6.81 6.87 14.98
C VAL A 124 -5.73 7.24 13.99
N VAL A 125 -4.96 8.27 14.30
CA VAL A 125 -3.82 8.73 13.51
C VAL A 125 -2.53 8.18 14.10
N HIS A 126 -1.77 7.48 13.28
CA HIS A 126 -0.44 6.99 13.62
C HIS A 126 0.63 7.98 13.16
N MET A 127 1.41 8.46 14.11
CA MET A 127 2.56 9.35 13.93
C MET A 127 3.89 8.63 14.20
N ASP A 128 3.81 7.37 14.57
CA ASP A 128 4.93 6.51 15.00
C ASP A 128 5.47 5.61 13.87
N GLU A 129 5.01 5.81 12.66
CA GLU A 129 5.53 5.16 11.47
C GLU A 129 6.17 6.18 10.51
N LYS A 130 6.76 5.68 9.43
CA LYS A 130 7.51 6.50 8.45
C LYS A 130 6.69 7.64 7.84
N THR A 131 5.39 7.44 7.67
CA THR A 131 4.47 8.43 7.10
C THR A 131 3.22 8.49 7.96
N PRO A 132 2.80 9.68 8.41
CA PRO A 132 1.53 9.83 9.13
C PRO A 132 0.36 9.24 8.35
N HIS A 133 -0.48 8.46 9.00
CA HIS A 133 -1.66 7.87 8.38
C HIS A 133 -2.77 7.64 9.40
N LEU A 134 -3.99 7.71 8.90
CA LEU A 134 -5.22 7.47 9.67
C LEU A 134 -5.74 6.07 9.36
N HIS A 135 -6.04 5.31 10.40
CA HIS A 135 -6.94 4.16 10.35
C HIS A 135 -8.33 4.59 10.78
N LEU A 136 -9.30 4.46 9.88
CA LEU A 136 -10.70 4.72 10.17
C LEU A 136 -11.50 3.44 9.99
N CYS A 137 -12.14 2.98 11.07
CA CYS A 137 -12.93 1.77 11.08
C CYS A 137 -14.43 2.08 11.16
N PHE A 138 -15.21 1.43 10.29
CA PHE A 138 -16.65 1.56 10.28
C PHE A 138 -17.38 0.25 10.01
N THR A 139 -18.60 0.12 10.52
CA THR A 139 -19.52 -0.97 10.22
C THR A 139 -20.33 -0.58 8.99
N PRO A 140 -20.32 -1.37 7.88
CA PRO A 140 -20.94 -0.95 6.63
C PRO A 140 -22.45 -1.18 6.62
N ILE A 141 -23.17 -0.37 7.41
CA ILE A 141 -24.63 -0.36 7.49
C ILE A 141 -25.17 0.66 6.51
N THR A 142 -26.05 0.23 5.62
CA THR A 142 -26.73 1.08 4.62
C THR A 142 -27.86 1.88 5.26
N GLU A 143 -28.35 2.92 4.61
CA GLU A 143 -29.45 3.78 5.10
C GLU A 143 -30.74 2.99 5.39
N ASP A 144 -30.98 1.91 4.63
CA ASP A 144 -32.11 0.99 4.84
C ASP A 144 -31.84 -0.13 5.86
N GLY A 145 -30.77 -0.02 6.67
CA GLY A 145 -30.47 -0.91 7.79
C GLY A 145 -29.87 -2.27 7.37
N ARG A 146 -29.25 -2.40 6.20
CA ARG A 146 -28.60 -3.65 5.77
C ARG A 146 -27.09 -3.59 5.96
N LEU A 147 -26.48 -4.71 6.32
CA LEU A 147 -25.02 -4.85 6.38
C LEU A 147 -24.45 -5.15 4.98
N SER A 148 -23.95 -4.13 4.27
CA SER A 148 -23.50 -4.27 2.89
C SER A 148 -22.34 -3.36 2.51
N ALA A 149 -21.11 -3.84 2.73
CA ALA A 149 -19.92 -3.16 2.23
C ALA A 149 -19.86 -3.07 0.68
N LYS A 150 -20.56 -3.93 -0.03
CA LYS A 150 -20.65 -3.89 -1.50
C LYS A 150 -21.49 -2.70 -1.96
N GLU A 151 -22.55 -2.39 -1.25
CA GLU A 151 -23.44 -1.29 -1.59
C GLU A 151 -22.79 0.06 -1.29
N ILE A 152 -22.15 0.20 -0.15
CA ILE A 152 -21.48 1.45 0.27
C ILE A 152 -20.24 1.72 -0.60
N LEU A 153 -19.36 0.75 -0.76
CA LEU A 153 -18.08 0.94 -1.45
C LEU A 153 -18.16 0.70 -2.97
N GLY A 154 -19.13 -0.10 -3.38
CA GLY A 154 -19.34 -0.45 -4.77
C GLY A 154 -18.30 -1.40 -5.35
N ASN A 155 -18.18 -1.33 -6.66
CA ASN A 155 -17.21 -2.07 -7.46
C ASN A 155 -15.92 -1.25 -7.71
N ARG A 156 -15.02 -1.76 -8.57
CA ARG A 156 -13.76 -1.11 -8.89
C ARG A 156 -13.91 0.31 -9.47
N ALA A 157 -14.95 0.54 -10.27
CA ALA A 157 -15.22 1.85 -10.83
C ALA A 157 -15.67 2.85 -9.74
N GLN A 158 -16.53 2.38 -8.81
CA GLN A 158 -16.96 3.18 -7.67
C GLN A 158 -15.79 3.50 -6.73
N LEU A 159 -14.87 2.56 -6.51
CA LEU A 159 -13.66 2.83 -5.74
C LEU A 159 -12.76 3.89 -6.39
N SER A 160 -12.72 3.98 -7.73
CA SER A 160 -12.05 5.09 -8.41
C SER A 160 -12.75 6.42 -8.15
N LYS A 161 -14.09 6.42 -8.19
CA LYS A 161 -14.91 7.61 -7.88
C LYS A 161 -14.71 8.08 -6.43
N TRP A 162 -14.59 7.15 -5.47
CA TRP A 162 -14.22 7.48 -4.10
C TRP A 162 -12.91 8.27 -4.01
N GLN A 163 -11.90 7.86 -4.80
CA GLN A 163 -10.61 8.57 -4.84
C GLN A 163 -10.75 9.96 -5.48
N ASP A 164 -11.59 10.10 -6.51
CA ASP A 164 -11.84 11.38 -7.19
C ASP A 164 -12.53 12.37 -6.24
N GLU A 165 -13.56 11.93 -5.55
CA GLU A 165 -14.33 12.72 -4.59
C GLU A 165 -13.51 13.09 -3.36
N PHE A 166 -12.73 12.14 -2.82
CA PHE A 166 -11.81 12.39 -1.72
C PHE A 166 -10.76 13.43 -2.09
N HIS A 167 -10.13 13.28 -3.27
CA HIS A 167 -9.19 14.28 -3.74
C HIS A 167 -9.84 15.65 -3.91
N ALA A 168 -11.04 15.72 -4.49
CA ALA A 168 -11.77 16.98 -4.68
C ALA A 168 -12.10 17.65 -3.34
N HIS A 169 -12.47 16.86 -2.33
CA HIS A 169 -12.71 17.35 -0.96
C HIS A 169 -11.42 17.90 -0.34
N MET A 170 -10.36 17.09 -0.32
CA MET A 170 -9.09 17.48 0.31
C MET A 170 -8.40 18.65 -0.40
N LYS A 171 -8.57 18.78 -1.71
CA LYS A 171 -8.00 19.89 -2.49
C LYS A 171 -8.54 21.25 -2.09
N LYS A 172 -9.73 21.34 -1.54
CA LYS A 172 -10.32 22.61 -1.06
C LYS A 172 -9.43 23.24 0.03
N GLN A 173 -8.96 22.43 0.96
CA GLN A 173 -8.09 22.86 2.07
C GLN A 173 -6.60 22.76 1.72
N PHE A 174 -6.22 21.81 0.86
CA PHE A 174 -4.84 21.51 0.49
C PHE A 174 -4.66 21.50 -1.05
N PRO A 175 -4.62 22.69 -1.70
CA PRO A 175 -4.59 22.82 -3.17
C PRO A 175 -3.39 22.14 -3.85
N ILE A 176 -2.30 21.90 -3.12
CA ILE A 176 -1.08 21.25 -3.63
C ILE A 176 -1.28 19.76 -3.92
N LEU A 177 -2.30 19.13 -3.34
CA LEU A 177 -2.57 17.70 -3.53
C LEU A 177 -3.04 17.43 -4.95
N LYS A 178 -2.47 16.40 -5.55
CA LYS A 178 -2.82 15.90 -6.87
C LYS A 178 -3.57 14.58 -6.77
N ARG A 179 -4.47 14.34 -7.70
CA ARG A 179 -5.08 13.04 -7.90
C ARG A 179 -4.05 12.10 -8.52
N SER A 180 -3.81 10.95 -7.89
CA SER A 180 -3.03 9.88 -8.53
C SER A 180 -3.85 9.24 -9.65
N GLU A 181 -3.19 8.76 -10.70
CA GLU A 181 -3.86 8.09 -11.80
C GLU A 181 -4.61 6.85 -11.33
N SER A 182 -5.81 6.68 -11.87
CA SER A 182 -6.65 5.54 -11.52
C SER A 182 -6.00 4.22 -11.95
N ALA A 183 -6.08 3.20 -11.10
CA ALA A 183 -5.69 1.83 -11.46
C ALA A 183 -6.53 1.24 -12.61
N LEU A 184 -7.68 1.82 -12.94
CA LEU A 184 -8.47 1.48 -14.13
C LEU A 184 -7.77 1.92 -15.41
N VAL A 185 -7.13 3.08 -15.38
CA VAL A 185 -6.36 3.63 -16.52
C VAL A 185 -5.00 2.99 -16.61
N THR A 186 -4.30 2.91 -15.47
CA THR A 186 -2.92 2.40 -15.42
C THR A 186 -2.84 0.88 -15.48
N LYS A 187 -3.93 0.16 -15.28
CA LYS A 187 -4.00 -1.32 -15.16
C LYS A 187 -2.99 -1.92 -14.18
N ARG A 188 -2.41 -1.09 -13.32
CA ARG A 188 -1.40 -1.53 -12.35
C ARG A 188 -1.99 -2.59 -11.43
N LYS A 189 -1.26 -3.69 -11.23
CA LYS A 189 -1.57 -4.65 -10.18
C LYS A 189 -0.90 -4.20 -8.88
N HIS A 190 -1.64 -4.36 -7.79
CA HIS A 190 -1.12 -4.04 -6.46
C HIS A 190 0.04 -4.97 -6.10
N ILE A 191 1.19 -4.38 -5.76
CA ILE A 191 2.28 -5.12 -5.14
C ILE A 191 2.04 -5.07 -3.63
N PRO A 192 1.98 -6.23 -2.95
CA PRO A 192 1.80 -6.23 -1.49
C PRO A 192 2.90 -5.42 -0.81
N THR A 193 2.53 -4.60 0.16
CA THR A 193 3.47 -3.72 0.88
C THR A 193 4.60 -4.52 1.54
N TRP A 194 4.31 -5.73 2.05
CA TRP A 194 5.33 -6.60 2.63
C TRP A 194 6.42 -6.99 1.64
N LEU A 195 6.05 -7.25 0.37
CA LEU A 195 7.02 -7.61 -0.68
C LEU A 195 7.92 -6.41 -1.04
N PHE A 196 7.34 -5.22 -1.11
CA PHE A 196 8.11 -3.98 -1.29
C PHE A 196 9.04 -3.71 -0.10
N LYS A 197 8.56 -3.87 1.14
CA LYS A 197 9.39 -3.74 2.35
C LYS A 197 10.51 -4.78 2.38
N GLN A 198 10.23 -6.01 1.97
CA GLN A 198 11.23 -7.08 1.91
C GLN A 198 12.36 -6.73 0.91
N SER A 199 12.06 -6.13 -0.24
CA SER A 199 13.09 -5.72 -1.19
C SER A 199 14.00 -4.63 -0.62
N ILE A 200 13.43 -3.65 0.12
CA ILE A 200 14.22 -2.61 0.80
C ILE A 200 15.12 -3.24 1.87
N THR A 201 14.59 -4.16 2.68
CA THR A 201 15.35 -4.86 3.71
C THR A 201 16.52 -5.64 3.12
N LEU A 202 16.31 -6.36 2.02
CA LEU A 202 17.38 -7.09 1.32
C LEU A 202 18.47 -6.15 0.82
N THR A 203 18.11 -5.00 0.25
CA THR A 203 19.07 -3.99 -0.20
C THR A 203 19.89 -3.41 0.96
N GLN A 204 19.27 -3.19 2.12
CA GLN A 204 19.96 -2.71 3.32
C GLN A 204 20.91 -3.78 3.87
N GLN A 205 20.48 -5.03 3.93
CA GLN A 205 21.31 -6.15 4.40
C GLN A 205 22.53 -6.37 3.50
N GLN A 206 22.34 -6.29 2.19
CA GLN A 206 23.44 -6.36 1.23
C GLN A 206 24.47 -5.26 1.50
N LYS A 207 24.05 -4.00 1.64
CA LYS A 207 24.98 -2.89 1.97
C LYS A 207 25.71 -3.10 3.29
N SER A 208 25.04 -3.71 4.28
CA SER A 208 25.67 -4.04 5.57
C SER A 208 26.74 -5.11 5.42
N ILE A 209 26.49 -6.14 4.59
CA ILE A 209 27.45 -7.21 4.27
C ILE A 209 28.64 -6.62 3.52
N GLU A 210 28.41 -5.79 2.49
CA GLU A 210 29.46 -5.12 1.71
C GLU A 210 30.35 -4.26 2.62
N LYS A 211 29.74 -3.51 3.53
CA LYS A 211 30.48 -2.71 4.51
C LYS A 211 31.31 -3.60 5.45
N ALA A 212 30.75 -4.66 6.01
CA ALA A 212 31.47 -5.58 6.89
C ALA A 212 32.66 -6.26 6.18
N LEU A 213 32.49 -6.59 4.87
CA LEU A 213 33.57 -7.12 4.04
C LEU A 213 34.68 -6.10 3.82
N SER A 214 34.35 -4.83 3.59
CA SER A 214 35.34 -3.76 3.36
C SER A 214 36.15 -3.42 4.61
N GLU A 215 35.68 -3.79 5.79
CA GLU A 215 36.34 -3.56 7.09
C GLU A 215 37.26 -4.72 7.53
N ILE A 216 37.44 -5.77 6.70
CA ILE A 216 38.30 -6.90 7.02
C ILE A 216 39.77 -6.47 6.95
N THR A 217 40.51 -6.79 8.03
CA THR A 217 41.96 -6.64 8.13
C THR A 217 42.57 -7.95 8.56
N VAL A 218 43.89 -8.13 8.39
CA VAL A 218 44.61 -9.34 8.81
C VAL A 218 44.39 -9.62 10.32
N MET A 219 44.25 -8.57 11.13
CA MET A 219 44.12 -8.70 12.58
C MET A 219 42.70 -9.06 13.04
N ASN A 220 41.66 -8.76 12.27
CA ASN A 220 40.27 -8.96 12.67
C ASN A 220 39.54 -10.04 11.85
N ALA A 221 40.22 -10.69 10.89
CA ALA A 221 39.62 -11.60 9.93
C ALA A 221 38.79 -12.72 10.58
N GLY A 222 39.25 -13.34 11.68
CA GLY A 222 38.53 -14.40 12.37
C GLY A 222 37.19 -13.93 12.94
N LYS A 223 37.20 -12.81 13.67
CA LYS A 223 35.97 -12.21 14.23
C LYS A 223 35.01 -11.71 13.16
N LYS A 224 35.53 -11.05 12.14
CA LYS A 224 34.73 -10.56 11.01
C LYS A 224 34.09 -11.67 10.19
N ARG A 225 34.76 -12.83 10.06
CA ARG A 225 34.19 -13.99 9.38
C ARG A 225 32.89 -14.46 10.04
N GLU A 226 32.88 -14.61 11.36
CA GLU A 226 31.67 -15.03 12.11
C GLU A 226 30.55 -13.99 11.99
N GLU A 227 30.88 -12.71 12.12
CA GLU A 227 29.94 -11.61 11.96
C GLU A 227 29.30 -11.62 10.55
N ILE A 228 30.11 -11.79 9.50
CA ILE A 228 29.64 -11.83 8.12
C ILE A 228 28.78 -13.07 7.87
N LEU A 229 29.18 -14.25 8.36
CA LEU A 229 28.39 -15.48 8.21
C LEU A 229 27.02 -15.34 8.87
N ALA A 230 26.95 -14.71 10.06
CA ALA A 230 25.68 -14.44 10.74
C ALA A 230 24.76 -13.50 9.95
N MET A 231 25.29 -12.61 9.12
CA MET A 231 24.51 -11.74 8.21
C MET A 231 24.13 -12.44 6.91
N VAL A 232 25.06 -13.20 6.33
CA VAL A 232 24.92 -13.78 4.99
C VAL A 232 23.90 -14.90 4.95
N VAL A 233 23.90 -15.80 5.92
CA VAL A 233 22.96 -16.95 5.94
C VAL A 233 21.49 -16.49 5.94
N PRO A 234 21.04 -15.60 6.87
CA PRO A 234 19.67 -15.09 6.84
C PRO A 234 19.35 -14.28 5.57
N TYR A 235 20.35 -13.61 4.98
CA TYR A 235 20.20 -12.88 3.72
C TYR A 235 19.84 -13.81 2.56
N PHE A 236 20.54 -14.92 2.40
CA PHE A 236 20.27 -15.90 1.34
C PHE A 236 18.87 -16.53 1.48
N PHE A 237 18.46 -16.94 2.68
CA PHE A 237 17.11 -17.47 2.91
C PHE A 237 16.01 -16.46 2.53
N ARG A 238 16.20 -15.19 2.89
CA ARG A 238 15.24 -14.13 2.50
C ARG A 238 15.26 -13.85 1.01
N LEU A 239 16.45 -13.88 0.39
CA LEU A 239 16.61 -13.68 -1.04
C LEU A 239 15.88 -14.77 -1.85
N GLU A 240 16.05 -16.04 -1.49
CA GLU A 240 15.33 -17.15 -2.15
C GLU A 240 13.81 -17.01 -2.05
N SER A 241 13.30 -16.72 -0.85
CA SER A 241 11.87 -16.46 -0.65
C SER A 241 11.38 -15.29 -1.51
N HIS A 242 12.15 -14.21 -1.57
CA HIS A 242 11.83 -13.03 -2.36
C HIS A 242 11.83 -13.32 -3.86
N LEU A 243 12.83 -14.03 -4.36
CA LEU A 243 12.93 -14.45 -5.76
C LEU A 243 11.72 -15.31 -6.18
N GLY A 244 11.29 -16.24 -5.32
CA GLY A 244 10.11 -17.07 -5.58
C GLY A 244 8.84 -16.22 -5.74
N GLN A 245 8.69 -15.16 -4.97
CA GLN A 245 7.57 -14.23 -5.10
C GLN A 245 7.71 -13.35 -6.34
N MET A 246 8.91 -12.83 -6.61
CA MET A 246 9.18 -11.98 -7.78
C MET A 246 8.91 -12.68 -9.10
N LYS A 247 9.17 -13.99 -9.21
CA LYS A 247 8.81 -14.79 -10.40
C LYS A 247 7.31 -14.69 -10.75
N LYS A 248 6.42 -14.68 -9.76
CA LYS A 248 4.98 -14.53 -9.96
C LYS A 248 4.62 -13.14 -10.51
N TYR A 249 5.32 -12.11 -10.07
CA TYR A 249 5.12 -10.75 -10.57
C TYR A 249 5.77 -10.54 -11.94
N GLN A 250 6.90 -11.20 -12.22
CA GLN A 250 7.53 -11.17 -13.55
C GLN A 250 6.59 -11.71 -14.62
N ALA A 251 5.97 -12.86 -14.39
CA ALA A 251 4.96 -13.41 -15.31
C ALA A 251 3.82 -12.42 -15.59
N THR A 252 3.44 -11.62 -14.58
CA THR A 252 2.43 -10.58 -14.72
C THR A 252 2.93 -9.40 -15.57
N ILE A 253 4.17 -8.99 -15.37
CA ILE A 253 4.83 -7.91 -16.13
C ILE A 253 4.97 -8.33 -17.60
N ASP A 254 5.40 -9.58 -17.86
CA ASP A 254 5.56 -10.12 -19.20
C ASP A 254 4.23 -10.18 -19.94
N TYR A 255 3.17 -10.66 -19.28
CA TYR A 255 1.82 -10.64 -19.85
C TYR A 255 1.36 -9.22 -20.22
N LEU A 256 1.51 -8.26 -19.31
CA LEU A 256 1.13 -6.86 -19.57
C LEU A 256 1.98 -6.21 -20.66
N THR A 257 3.25 -6.60 -20.76
CA THR A 257 4.16 -6.11 -21.81
C THR A 257 3.75 -6.63 -23.18
N GLN A 258 3.33 -7.91 -23.28
CA GLN A 258 2.81 -8.50 -24.53
C GLN A 258 1.47 -7.89 -24.92
N GLU A 259 0.55 -7.70 -23.96
CA GLU A 259 -0.74 -7.05 -24.20
C GLU A 259 -0.53 -5.62 -24.72
N ASN A 260 0.38 -4.86 -24.13
CA ASN A 260 0.76 -3.52 -24.59
C ASN A 260 1.39 -3.50 -25.98
N ALA A 261 2.22 -4.48 -26.31
CA ALA A 261 2.81 -4.64 -27.64
C ALA A 261 1.73 -4.91 -28.69
N GLY A 262 0.81 -5.84 -28.43
CA GLY A 262 -0.32 -6.16 -29.30
C GLY A 262 -1.28 -4.97 -29.48
N LEU A 263 -1.53 -4.19 -28.43
CA LEU A 263 -2.34 -2.97 -28.51
C LEU A 263 -1.62 -1.88 -29.35
N LYS A 264 -0.28 -1.77 -29.26
CA LYS A 264 0.49 -0.84 -30.08
C LYS A 264 0.45 -1.18 -31.56
N GLU A 265 0.49 -2.46 -31.92
CA GLU A 265 0.34 -2.88 -33.31
C GLU A 265 -1.06 -2.57 -33.87
N LYS A 266 -2.10 -2.90 -33.13
CA LYS A 266 -3.50 -2.57 -33.52
C LYS A 266 -3.73 -1.07 -33.70
N VAL A 267 -2.96 -0.23 -32.98
CA VAL A 267 -3.03 1.22 -33.03
C VAL A 267 -2.26 1.82 -34.19
N LYS A 268 -1.25 1.15 -34.74
CA LYS A 268 -0.48 1.64 -35.91
C LYS A 268 -1.29 1.66 -37.20
N ASP A 269 -2.31 0.81 -37.28
CA ASP A 269 -3.05 0.61 -38.54
C ASP A 269 -4.18 1.59 -38.85
N ASP A 270 -4.58 2.49 -37.94
CA ASP A 270 -5.77 3.32 -38.10
C ASP A 270 -5.52 4.81 -37.75
N GLY A 271 -5.28 5.73 -38.62
CA GLY A 271 -4.82 7.12 -38.42
C GLY A 271 -5.73 8.12 -37.69
N SER A 272 -6.59 7.71 -36.74
CA SER A 272 -7.57 8.59 -36.10
C SER A 272 -7.08 9.16 -34.73
N ILE A 273 -7.68 10.29 -34.30
CA ILE A 273 -7.47 10.99 -33.03
C ILE A 273 -7.62 10.01 -31.82
N LYS A 274 -8.50 9.01 -31.94
CA LYS A 274 -8.73 7.95 -30.97
C LYS A 274 -7.45 7.14 -30.69
N LYS A 275 -6.62 6.94 -31.71
CA LYS A 275 -5.32 6.26 -31.66
C LYS A 275 -4.23 7.08 -31.02
N GLN A 276 -4.19 8.37 -31.24
CA GLN A 276 -3.19 9.24 -30.58
C GLN A 276 -3.43 9.28 -29.05
N LEU A 277 -4.69 9.28 -28.61
CA LEU A 277 -5.06 9.17 -27.20
C LEU A 277 -4.66 7.82 -26.59
N GLU A 278 -4.80 6.73 -27.34
CA GLU A 278 -4.42 5.38 -26.90
C GLU A 278 -2.90 5.19 -26.87
N ILE A 279 -2.18 5.76 -27.83
CA ILE A 279 -0.70 5.83 -27.82
C ILE A 279 -0.18 6.64 -26.63
N ALA A 280 -0.84 7.75 -26.28
CA ALA A 280 -0.47 8.52 -25.10
C ALA A 280 -0.67 7.72 -23.80
N LYS A 281 -1.79 6.98 -23.70
CA LYS A 281 -2.06 6.08 -22.56
C LYS A 281 -1.02 4.95 -22.45
N LEU A 282 -0.68 4.32 -23.58
CA LEU A 282 0.32 3.24 -23.63
C LEU A 282 1.74 3.73 -23.30
N LYS A 283 2.11 4.93 -23.76
CA LYS A 283 3.40 5.55 -23.39
C LYS A 283 3.50 5.79 -21.89
N GLN A 284 2.43 6.27 -21.28
CA GLN A 284 2.35 6.52 -19.86
C GLN A 284 2.43 5.22 -19.04
N GLU A 285 1.79 4.17 -19.51
CA GLU A 285 1.83 2.83 -18.88
C GLU A 285 3.22 2.19 -18.96
N ASN A 286 3.91 2.33 -20.10
CA ASN A 286 5.29 1.88 -20.26
C ASN A 286 6.27 2.63 -19.35
N GLU A 287 6.11 3.93 -19.17
CA GLU A 287 6.92 4.71 -18.24
C GLU A 287 6.75 4.25 -16.79
N GLN A 288 5.54 3.87 -16.43
CA GLN A 288 5.25 3.34 -15.10
C GLN A 288 5.83 1.95 -14.88
N LEU A 289 5.77 1.08 -15.90
CA LEU A 289 6.41 -0.23 -15.86
C LEU A 289 7.94 -0.10 -15.75
N ARG A 290 8.54 0.86 -16.46
CA ARG A 290 9.97 1.17 -16.35
C ARG A 290 10.35 1.59 -14.93
N ARG A 291 9.62 2.53 -14.35
CA ARG A 291 9.85 2.98 -12.96
C ARG A 291 9.69 1.84 -11.96
N PHE A 292 8.74 0.93 -12.21
CA PHE A 292 8.59 -0.27 -11.38
C PHE A 292 9.81 -1.20 -11.51
N VAL A 293 10.24 -1.50 -12.73
CA VAL A 293 11.43 -2.32 -12.96
C VAL A 293 12.69 -1.65 -12.39
N GLU A 294 12.81 -0.33 -12.48
CA GLU A 294 13.91 0.43 -11.88
C GLU A 294 13.89 0.44 -10.35
N SER A 295 12.73 0.23 -9.72
CA SER A 295 12.60 0.08 -8.27
C SER A 295 13.06 -1.28 -7.74
N ILE A 296 13.24 -2.27 -8.63
CA ILE A 296 13.80 -3.58 -8.30
C ILE A 296 15.32 -3.43 -8.12
N PRO A 297 15.92 -3.99 -7.06
CA PRO A 297 17.38 -3.95 -6.88
C PRO A 297 18.13 -4.42 -8.13
N PRO A 298 19.25 -3.75 -8.52
CA PRO A 298 19.96 -4.04 -9.77
C PRO A 298 20.40 -5.49 -9.94
N GLU A 299 20.75 -6.16 -8.85
CA GLU A 299 21.17 -7.56 -8.85
C GLU A 299 20.02 -8.50 -9.15
N LEU A 300 18.85 -8.26 -8.56
CA LEU A 300 17.64 -9.02 -8.84
C LEU A 300 17.18 -8.83 -10.29
N ARG A 301 17.39 -7.63 -10.87
CA ARG A 301 17.12 -7.37 -12.28
C ARG A 301 18.05 -8.17 -13.20
N ARG A 302 19.34 -8.23 -12.89
CA ARG A 302 20.33 -8.99 -13.68
C ARG A 302 20.06 -10.49 -13.64
N ASP A 303 19.79 -11.05 -12.46
CA ASP A 303 19.46 -12.46 -12.30
C ASP A 303 18.18 -12.84 -13.07
N LEU A 304 17.14 -12.03 -13.00
CA LEU A 304 15.91 -12.24 -13.76
C LEU A 304 16.12 -12.17 -15.28
N GLN A 305 16.97 -11.25 -15.76
CA GLN A 305 17.31 -11.14 -17.18
C GLN A 305 18.11 -12.33 -17.66
N GLN A 306 19.05 -12.81 -16.86
CA GLN A 306 19.90 -13.95 -17.19
C GLN A 306 19.09 -15.24 -17.28
N ARG A 307 18.22 -15.51 -16.33
CA ARG A 307 17.30 -16.66 -16.35
C ARG A 307 16.32 -16.62 -17.52
N ARG A 308 15.88 -15.44 -17.94
CA ARG A 308 15.05 -15.27 -19.14
C ARG A 308 15.81 -15.67 -20.41
N GLN A 309 17.06 -15.25 -20.54
CA GLN A 309 17.92 -15.61 -21.69
C GLN A 309 18.18 -17.13 -21.73
N ASP A 310 18.43 -17.74 -20.58
CA ASP A 310 18.68 -19.18 -20.47
C ASP A 310 17.42 -20.01 -20.79
N HIS A 311 16.25 -19.54 -20.37
CA HIS A 311 14.97 -20.19 -20.69
C HIS A 311 14.63 -20.08 -22.17
N THR A 312 14.93 -18.96 -22.80
CA THR A 312 14.69 -18.77 -24.25
C THR A 312 15.63 -19.63 -25.10
N LYS A 313 16.89 -19.83 -24.68
CA LYS A 313 17.85 -20.71 -25.33
C LYS A 313 17.47 -22.21 -25.20
N ASN A 314 16.85 -22.60 -24.08
CA ASN A 314 16.41 -23.98 -23.86
C ASN A 314 15.11 -24.35 -24.63
N HIS A 315 14.35 -23.39 -25.13
CA HIS A 315 13.15 -23.63 -25.95
C HIS A 315 13.41 -23.53 -27.44
N GLN A 316 14.65 -23.16 -27.87
CA GLN A 316 15.07 -23.12 -29.26
C GLN A 316 15.99 -24.31 -29.63
N ARG A 317 16.21 -25.25 -28.72
CA ARG A 317 16.83 -26.56 -28.94
C ARG A 317 15.79 -27.67 -28.84
#